data_c461f23da5b5578ff218fd247a2c907a
#
_entry.id   c461f23da5b5578ff218fd247a2c907a
#
_cell.length_a   1.000
_cell.length_b   1.000
_cell.length_c   1.000
_cell.angle_alpha   90.00
_cell.angle_beta   90.00
_cell.angle_gamma   90.00
#
_symmetry.space_group_name_H-M   'P 1'
#
loop_
_entity.id
_entity.type
_entity.pdbx_description
1 polymer ?
#
loop_
_entity_poly.entity_id
_entity_poly.type
_entity_poly.pdbx_seq_one_letter_code
_entity_poly.pdbx_strand_id
1 'polypeptide(L)'
;MTPEQVEHRKGSPTRDLAPVKKSIYSLIDLREILLGCNRRYLAHLSALDDFSAGVRVLGRLTKPREVDGKTVRGINFFAPEDNALLQALQNPKVNIAGIRRAALLPDLGMFSPTRLSRQLRRLLDIGVIKRVTGTYRYYLTKAGRATAAAARRLTEAVIVPPRFDGI
;
A
#
# COMPACT_ATOMS: atom_id res chain seq x y z
N MET A 1 -4.08 -12.83 6.10
CA MET A 1 -5.44 -13.39 6.24
C MET A 1 -6.42 -12.32 5.83
N THR A 2 -7.40 -12.65 5.03
CA THR A 2 -8.53 -11.78 4.71
C THR A 2 -9.67 -12.04 5.70
N PRO A 3 -10.64 -11.10 5.88
CA PRO A 3 -11.81 -11.35 6.74
C PRO A 3 -12.67 -12.53 6.28
N GLU A 4 -12.47 -13.00 5.05
CA GLU A 4 -13.21 -14.12 4.47
C GLU A 4 -12.59 -15.48 4.75
N GLN A 5 -11.39 -15.50 5.34
CA GLN A 5 -10.65 -16.73 5.60
C GLN A 5 -9.98 -16.68 6.96
N VAL A 6 -10.21 -17.65 7.78
CA VAL A 6 -9.52 -17.91 9.05
C VAL A 6 -8.79 -19.24 9.00
N GLU A 7 -7.74 -19.34 9.80
CA GLU A 7 -7.01 -20.58 9.98
C GLU A 7 -7.91 -21.59 10.71
N HIS A 8 -8.01 -22.79 10.20
CA HIS A 8 -8.80 -23.86 10.82
C HIS A 8 -8.25 -24.21 12.21
N ARG A 9 -9.12 -24.19 13.20
CA ARG A 9 -8.78 -24.61 14.56
C ARG A 9 -8.88 -26.11 14.71
N LYS A 10 -7.89 -26.65 15.43
CA LYS A 10 -7.84 -27.98 16.07
C LYS A 10 -8.17 -29.18 15.19
N GLY A 11 -7.17 -30.00 15.00
CA GLY A 11 -7.27 -31.37 14.49
C GLY A 11 -6.90 -31.57 13.04
N SER A 12 -6.71 -30.51 12.27
CA SER A 12 -6.10 -30.64 10.94
C SER A 12 -4.58 -30.57 11.07
N PRO A 13 -3.82 -31.53 10.53
CA PRO A 13 -2.36 -31.47 10.50
C PRO A 13 -1.84 -30.36 9.56
N THR A 14 -2.69 -29.76 8.74
CA THR A 14 -2.40 -28.67 7.82
C THR A 14 -3.09 -27.40 8.30
N ARG A 15 -2.32 -26.30 8.35
CA ARG A 15 -2.84 -24.95 8.62
C ARG A 15 -3.47 -24.38 7.35
N ASP A 16 -4.57 -24.96 6.91
CA ASP A 16 -5.27 -24.51 5.72
C ASP A 16 -6.21 -23.35 6.03
N LEU A 17 -6.22 -22.35 5.15
CA LEU A 17 -7.17 -21.25 5.21
C LEU A 17 -8.52 -21.75 4.68
N ALA A 18 -9.55 -21.68 5.51
CA ALA A 18 -10.90 -22.07 5.14
C ALA A 18 -11.84 -20.85 5.10
N PRO A 19 -12.96 -20.95 4.36
CA PRO A 19 -14.00 -19.94 4.39
C PRO A 19 -14.52 -19.75 5.81
N VAL A 20 -14.73 -18.50 6.20
CA VAL A 20 -15.31 -18.16 7.50
C VAL A 20 -16.79 -18.54 7.51
N LYS A 21 -17.16 -19.44 8.42
CA LYS A 21 -18.57 -19.71 8.67
C LYS A 21 -19.23 -18.49 9.30
N LYS A 22 -20.35 -18.04 8.76
CA LYS A 22 -21.17 -16.93 9.30
C LYS A 22 -21.87 -17.41 10.58
N SER A 23 -21.14 -17.61 11.65
CA SER A 23 -21.65 -18.04 12.94
C SER A 23 -21.02 -17.23 14.06
N ILE A 24 -21.74 -17.11 15.16
CA ILE A 24 -21.29 -16.41 16.38
C ILE A 24 -19.96 -16.95 16.93
N TYR A 25 -19.71 -18.24 16.73
CA TYR A 25 -18.46 -18.91 17.17
C TYR A 25 -17.20 -18.41 16.44
N SER A 26 -17.35 -17.80 15.26
CA SER A 26 -16.23 -17.24 14.48
C SER A 26 -15.89 -15.81 14.88
N LEU A 27 -16.71 -15.14 15.70
CA LEU A 27 -16.54 -13.74 16.05
C LEU A 27 -15.25 -13.46 16.82
N ILE A 28 -14.88 -14.35 17.74
CA ILE A 28 -13.66 -14.18 18.56
C ILE A 28 -12.42 -14.25 17.67
N ASP A 29 -12.38 -15.21 16.75
CA ASP A 29 -11.23 -15.42 15.85
C ASP A 29 -11.14 -14.30 14.79
N LEU A 30 -12.29 -13.78 14.38
CA LEU A 30 -12.39 -12.70 13.42
C LEU A 30 -12.09 -11.33 14.01
N ARG A 31 -12.31 -11.15 15.31
CA ARG A 31 -12.18 -9.86 15.98
C ARG A 31 -10.83 -9.19 15.69
N GLU A 32 -9.73 -9.91 15.90
CA GLU A 32 -8.38 -9.35 15.69
C GLU A 32 -8.11 -9.04 14.21
N ILE A 33 -8.63 -9.88 13.32
CA ILE A 33 -8.50 -9.66 11.87
C ILE A 33 -9.28 -8.42 11.45
N LEU A 34 -10.52 -8.29 11.91
CA LEU A 34 -11.39 -7.16 11.58
C LEU A 34 -10.87 -5.85 12.21
N LEU A 35 -10.42 -5.89 13.47
CA LEU A 35 -9.75 -4.75 14.10
C LEU A 35 -8.51 -4.32 13.32
N GLY A 36 -7.71 -5.28 12.87
CA GLY A 36 -6.56 -4.99 12.01
C GLY A 36 -6.95 -4.33 10.68
N CYS A 37 -8.03 -4.79 10.06
CA CYS A 37 -8.58 -4.18 8.84
C CYS A 37 -9.06 -2.74 9.10
N ASN A 38 -9.85 -2.54 10.16
CA ASN A 38 -10.37 -1.22 10.52
C ASN A 38 -9.24 -0.24 10.85
N ARG A 39 -8.24 -0.65 11.63
CA ARG A 39 -7.07 0.19 11.93
C ARG A 39 -6.32 0.62 10.67
N ARG A 40 -6.14 -0.30 9.71
CA ARG A 40 -5.50 0.03 8.42
C ARG A 40 -6.33 1.00 7.59
N TYR A 41 -7.65 0.81 7.58
CA TYR A 41 -8.56 1.70 6.90
C TYR A 41 -8.57 3.10 7.50
N LEU A 42 -8.69 3.21 8.82
CA LEU A 42 -8.62 4.50 9.52
C LEU A 42 -7.25 5.17 9.32
N ALA A 43 -6.15 4.42 9.37
CA ALA A 43 -4.83 4.95 9.09
C ALA A 43 -4.68 5.43 7.63
N HIS A 44 -5.37 4.80 6.69
CA HIS A 44 -5.41 5.25 5.30
C HIS A 44 -6.19 6.57 5.18
N LEU A 45 -7.38 6.66 5.78
CA LEU A 45 -8.17 7.89 5.79
C LEU A 45 -7.42 9.05 6.43
N SER A 46 -6.84 8.83 7.61
CA SER A 46 -6.06 9.86 8.30
C SER A 46 -4.86 10.36 7.49
N ALA A 47 -4.24 9.47 6.71
CA ALA A 47 -3.11 9.85 5.86
C ALA A 47 -3.52 10.71 4.66
N LEU A 48 -4.79 10.68 4.24
CA LEU A 48 -5.28 11.54 3.17
C LEU A 48 -5.33 13.01 3.60
N ASP A 49 -5.57 13.26 4.89
CA ASP A 49 -5.66 14.61 5.47
C ASP A 49 -4.37 15.05 6.19
N ASP A 50 -3.40 14.15 6.33
CA ASP A 50 -2.14 14.45 7.01
C ASP A 50 -1.22 15.32 6.13
N PHE A 51 -1.12 16.61 6.47
CA PHE A 51 -0.20 17.57 5.83
C PHE A 51 1.23 17.47 6.38
N SER A 52 1.46 16.68 7.41
CA SER A 52 2.74 16.60 8.13
C SER A 52 3.78 15.67 7.48
N ALA A 53 3.55 15.20 6.25
CA ALA A 53 4.61 14.58 5.46
C ALA A 53 5.71 15.62 5.23
N GLY A 54 6.47 15.82 6.30
CA GLY A 54 7.45 16.89 6.36
C GLY A 54 8.41 16.77 5.17
N VAL A 55 8.83 17.89 4.65
CA VAL A 55 9.83 18.05 3.60
C VAL A 55 11.04 17.10 3.78
N ARG A 56 11.39 16.80 5.03
CA ARG A 56 12.45 15.82 5.37
C ARG A 56 12.15 14.39 4.91
N VAL A 57 10.91 13.91 5.08
CA VAL A 57 10.53 12.54 4.68
C VAL A 57 10.49 12.44 3.16
N LEU A 58 9.88 13.42 2.51
CA LEU A 58 9.83 13.49 1.04
C LEU A 58 11.23 13.62 0.45
N GLY A 59 12.05 14.52 0.98
CA GLY A 59 13.44 14.72 0.53
C GLY A 59 14.29 13.46 0.67
N ARG A 60 14.05 12.64 1.70
CA ARG A 60 14.76 11.37 1.88
C ARG A 60 14.33 10.30 0.88
N LEU A 61 13.05 10.30 0.47
CA LEU A 61 12.50 9.30 -0.44
C LEU A 61 12.73 9.63 -1.92
N THR A 62 12.97 10.90 -2.25
CA THR A 62 13.28 11.35 -3.61
C THR A 62 14.75 11.19 -3.97
N LYS A 63 15.64 11.15 -2.97
CA LYS A 63 17.07 10.98 -3.21
C LYS A 63 17.42 9.51 -3.46
N PRO A 64 18.39 9.23 -4.34
CA PRO A 64 18.96 7.89 -4.46
C PRO A 64 19.51 7.41 -3.12
N ARG A 65 19.37 6.13 -2.85
CA ARG A 65 19.84 5.49 -1.62
C ARG A 65 20.68 4.25 -1.95
N GLU A 66 21.73 4.05 -1.20
CA GLU A 66 22.50 2.82 -1.26
C GLU A 66 21.86 1.76 -0.34
N VAL A 67 21.57 0.58 -0.90
CA VAL A 67 21.02 -0.58 -0.18
C VAL A 67 21.76 -1.81 -0.68
N ASP A 68 22.40 -2.55 0.22
CA ASP A 68 23.16 -3.76 -0.09
C ASP A 68 24.21 -3.55 -1.22
N GLY A 69 24.93 -2.42 -1.19
CA GLY A 69 25.95 -2.06 -2.18
C GLY A 69 25.39 -1.69 -3.56
N LYS A 70 24.06 -1.48 -3.69
CA LYS A 70 23.40 -1.07 -4.93
C LYS A 70 22.71 0.27 -4.75
N THR A 71 22.89 1.15 -5.71
CA THR A 71 22.18 2.44 -5.74
C THR A 71 20.73 2.21 -6.18
N VAL A 72 19.81 2.47 -5.29
CA VAL A 72 18.36 2.42 -5.54
C VAL A 72 17.87 3.83 -5.82
N ARG A 73 17.21 4.02 -6.97
CA ARG A 73 16.65 5.30 -7.38
C ARG A 73 15.50 5.70 -6.43
N GLY A 74 15.49 6.94 -5.99
CA GLY A 74 14.38 7.54 -5.25
C GLY A 74 13.10 7.67 -6.08
N ILE A 75 12.04 8.15 -5.45
CA ILE A 75 10.76 8.43 -6.08
C ILE A 75 10.84 9.74 -6.86
N ASN A 76 10.32 9.73 -8.09
CA ASN A 76 10.08 10.93 -8.85
C ASN A 76 8.57 11.15 -9.00
N PHE A 77 7.99 12.09 -8.26
CA PHE A 77 6.56 12.39 -8.26
C PHE A 77 6.04 12.88 -9.63
N PHE A 78 6.91 13.41 -10.47
CA PHE A 78 6.57 13.90 -11.82
C PHE A 78 6.72 12.82 -12.89
N ALA A 79 7.34 11.68 -12.57
CA ALA A 79 7.42 10.57 -13.51
C ALA A 79 6.06 9.84 -13.56
N PRO A 80 5.47 9.66 -14.76
CA PRO A 80 4.15 9.04 -14.90
C PRO A 80 4.06 7.66 -14.26
N GLU A 81 5.12 6.88 -14.35
CA GLU A 81 5.18 5.52 -13.77
C GLU A 81 5.18 5.54 -12.24
N ASP A 82 5.99 6.39 -11.63
CA ASP A 82 6.07 6.50 -10.18
C ASP A 82 4.75 7.06 -9.63
N ASN A 83 4.15 8.03 -10.32
CA ASN A 83 2.87 8.61 -9.95
C ASN A 83 1.73 7.58 -10.05
N ALA A 84 1.60 6.88 -11.18
CA ALA A 84 0.60 5.84 -11.35
C ALA A 84 0.72 4.73 -10.27
N LEU A 85 1.95 4.32 -9.96
CA LEU A 85 2.22 3.34 -8.93
C LEU A 85 1.79 3.85 -7.55
N LEU A 86 2.13 5.08 -7.19
CA LEU A 86 1.74 5.68 -5.91
C LEU A 86 0.23 5.86 -5.80
N GLN A 87 -0.47 6.19 -6.89
CA GLN A 87 -1.93 6.25 -6.92
C GLN A 87 -2.57 4.87 -6.72
N ALA A 88 -2.08 3.86 -7.42
CA ALA A 88 -2.57 2.48 -7.25
C ALA A 88 -2.39 1.96 -5.82
N LEU A 89 -1.31 2.37 -5.14
CA LEU A 89 -1.07 2.03 -3.73
C LEU A 89 -2.05 2.71 -2.76
N GLN A 90 -2.76 3.74 -3.18
CA GLN A 90 -3.78 4.41 -2.36
C GLN A 90 -5.15 3.71 -2.42
N ASN A 91 -5.34 2.75 -3.31
CA ASN A 91 -6.60 2.03 -3.40
C ASN A 91 -6.94 1.37 -2.05
N PRO A 92 -8.11 1.66 -1.46
CA PRO A 92 -8.51 1.14 -0.15
C PRO A 92 -8.48 -0.40 -0.09
N LYS A 93 -8.92 -1.08 -1.14
CA LYS A 93 -8.88 -2.55 -1.23
C LYS A 93 -7.48 -3.09 -1.03
N VAL A 94 -6.49 -2.46 -1.65
CA VAL A 94 -5.08 -2.86 -1.58
C VAL A 94 -4.50 -2.57 -0.19
N ASN A 95 -4.90 -1.47 0.43
CA ASN A 95 -4.42 -1.11 1.77
C ASN A 95 -5.00 -2.00 2.87
N ILE A 96 -6.25 -2.42 2.75
CA ILE A 96 -6.91 -3.30 3.73
C ILE A 96 -6.42 -4.74 3.59
N ALA A 97 -6.49 -5.30 2.38
CA ALA A 97 -6.13 -6.70 2.11
C ALA A 97 -4.62 -6.95 2.02
N GLY A 98 -3.83 -5.89 1.93
CA GLY A 98 -2.41 -5.94 1.63
C GLY A 98 -2.11 -5.90 0.13
N ILE A 99 -1.02 -5.24 -0.20
CA ILE A 99 -0.55 -5.02 -1.56
C ILE A 99 -0.03 -6.36 -2.13
N ARG A 100 -0.60 -6.81 -3.22
CA ARG A 100 -0.13 -7.95 -4.00
C ARG A 100 0.09 -7.52 -5.45
N ARG A 101 1.12 -8.06 -6.11
CA ARG A 101 1.37 -7.78 -7.52
C ARG A 101 0.14 -8.04 -8.39
N ALA A 102 -0.53 -9.19 -8.19
CA ALA A 102 -1.72 -9.55 -8.96
C ALA A 102 -2.89 -8.57 -8.78
N ALA A 103 -3.02 -7.94 -7.61
CA ALA A 103 -4.07 -6.96 -7.34
C ALA A 103 -3.77 -5.59 -7.97
N LEU A 104 -2.50 -5.27 -8.23
CA LEU A 104 -2.10 -3.99 -8.82
C LEU A 104 -2.04 -4.03 -10.37
N LEU A 105 -1.82 -5.21 -10.96
CA LEU A 105 -1.64 -5.34 -12.40
C LEU A 105 -2.81 -4.78 -13.23
N PRO A 106 -4.09 -5.00 -12.86
CA PRO A 106 -5.22 -4.45 -13.61
C PRO A 106 -5.23 -2.93 -13.66
N ASP A 107 -4.84 -2.27 -12.56
CA ASP A 107 -4.83 -0.81 -12.43
C ASP A 107 -3.59 -0.17 -13.09
N LEU A 108 -2.58 -0.99 -13.40
CA LEU A 108 -1.26 -0.56 -13.89
C LEU A 108 -0.93 -1.20 -15.24
N GLY A 109 -1.80 -1.02 -16.24
CA GLY A 109 -1.65 -1.62 -17.57
C GLY A 109 -0.34 -1.29 -18.30
N MET A 110 0.36 -0.22 -17.88
CA MET A 110 1.68 0.15 -18.42
C MET A 110 2.84 -0.73 -17.90
N PHE A 111 2.61 -1.55 -16.89
CA PHE A 111 3.63 -2.39 -16.29
C PHE A 111 3.51 -3.85 -16.71
N SER A 112 4.60 -4.45 -17.18
CA SER A 112 4.70 -5.90 -17.21
C SER A 112 4.84 -6.47 -15.80
N PRO A 113 4.44 -7.74 -15.56
CA PRO A 113 4.56 -8.37 -14.24
C PRO A 113 5.98 -8.32 -13.66
N THR A 114 6.98 -8.48 -14.50
CA THR A 114 8.40 -8.40 -14.10
C THR A 114 8.79 -6.98 -13.70
N ARG A 115 8.36 -5.99 -14.49
CA ARG A 115 8.63 -4.57 -14.20
C ARG A 115 7.98 -4.16 -12.90
N LEU A 116 6.70 -4.54 -12.66
CA LEU A 116 6.00 -4.25 -11.41
C LEU A 116 6.70 -4.90 -10.21
N SER A 117 7.21 -6.13 -10.35
CA SER A 117 7.97 -6.79 -9.27
C SER A 117 9.24 -6.01 -8.90
N ARG A 118 9.96 -5.49 -9.90
CA ARG A 118 11.15 -4.64 -9.67
C ARG A 118 10.78 -3.34 -8.97
N GLN A 119 9.67 -2.72 -9.35
CA GLN A 119 9.19 -1.49 -8.70
C GLN A 119 8.76 -1.74 -7.25
N LEU A 120 8.06 -2.83 -6.97
CA LEU A 120 7.72 -3.22 -5.60
C LEU A 120 8.96 -3.48 -4.75
N ARG A 121 9.99 -4.14 -5.32
CA ARG A 121 11.28 -4.32 -4.65
C ARG A 121 11.93 -2.97 -4.35
N ARG A 122 11.98 -2.06 -5.31
CA ARG A 122 12.49 -0.70 -5.12
C ARG A 122 11.76 0.03 -3.99
N LEU A 123 10.42 -0.01 -3.97
CA LEU A 123 9.62 0.62 -2.91
C LEU A 123 9.89 0.01 -1.53
N LEU A 124 10.19 -1.29 -1.46
CA LEU A 124 10.60 -1.97 -0.25
C LEU A 124 11.96 -1.45 0.23
N ASP A 125 12.93 -1.38 -0.68
CA ASP A 125 14.31 -0.98 -0.39
C ASP A 125 14.40 0.48 0.08
N ILE A 126 13.57 1.38 -0.46
CA ILE A 126 13.48 2.77 0.01
C ILE A 126 12.57 2.96 1.24
N GLY A 127 11.86 1.92 1.68
CA GLY A 127 11.04 1.93 2.89
C GLY A 127 9.63 2.51 2.74
N VAL A 128 9.11 2.61 1.53
CA VAL A 128 7.71 3.03 1.26
C VAL A 128 6.73 1.93 1.63
N ILE A 129 7.08 0.69 1.34
CA ILE A 129 6.30 -0.48 1.71
C ILE A 129 7.13 -1.40 2.61
N LYS A 130 6.47 -2.26 3.37
CA LYS A 130 7.07 -3.35 4.13
C LYS A 130 6.44 -4.68 3.73
N ARG A 131 7.24 -5.73 3.70
CA ARG A 131 6.78 -7.09 3.42
C ARG A 131 6.33 -7.79 4.70
N VAL A 132 5.28 -8.58 4.62
CA VAL A 132 4.90 -9.52 5.68
C VAL A 132 5.74 -10.79 5.52
N THR A 133 6.43 -11.17 6.58
CA THR A 133 7.28 -12.36 6.59
C THR A 133 6.47 -13.61 6.18
N GLY A 134 7.07 -14.47 5.36
CA GLY A 134 6.41 -15.69 4.87
C GLY A 134 5.32 -15.47 3.81
N THR A 135 5.10 -14.24 3.36
CA THR A 135 4.05 -13.95 2.37
C THR A 135 4.56 -13.08 1.23
N TYR A 136 3.75 -13.00 0.15
CA TYR A 136 3.93 -12.04 -0.94
C TYR A 136 3.04 -10.80 -0.78
N ARG A 137 2.71 -10.44 0.47
CA ARG A 137 1.92 -9.26 0.81
C ARG A 137 2.82 -8.15 1.33
N TYR A 138 2.50 -6.94 0.92
CA TYR A 138 3.15 -5.74 1.40
C TYR A 138 2.11 -4.80 2.01
N TYR A 139 2.56 -3.90 2.87
CA TYR A 139 1.75 -2.82 3.42
C TYR A 139 2.52 -1.51 3.36
N LEU A 140 1.80 -0.41 3.19
CA LEU A 140 2.40 0.92 3.27
C LEU A 140 2.96 1.16 4.68
N THR A 141 4.17 1.69 4.73
CA THR A 141 4.74 2.23 5.97
C THR A 141 4.10 3.59 6.30
N LYS A 142 4.39 4.15 7.47
CA LYS A 142 3.98 5.54 7.80
C LYS A 142 4.52 6.52 6.75
N ALA A 143 5.80 6.39 6.39
CA ALA A 143 6.43 7.19 5.33
C ALA A 143 5.77 6.95 3.97
N GLY A 144 5.43 5.69 3.64
CA GLY A 144 4.75 5.35 2.40
C GLY A 144 3.37 5.97 2.25
N ARG A 145 2.57 5.98 3.33
CA ARG A 145 1.26 6.66 3.33
C ARG A 145 1.42 8.16 3.08
N ALA A 146 2.34 8.81 3.79
CA ALA A 146 2.62 10.21 3.61
C ALA A 146 3.08 10.53 2.17
N THR A 147 3.91 9.68 1.58
CA THR A 147 4.39 9.80 0.19
C THR A 147 3.26 9.66 -0.82
N ALA A 148 2.40 8.67 -0.64
CA ALA A 148 1.26 8.45 -1.50
C ALA A 148 0.26 9.63 -1.43
N ALA A 149 -0.02 10.13 -0.22
CA ALA A 149 -0.85 11.31 -0.03
C ALA A 149 -0.25 12.58 -0.70
N ALA A 150 1.06 12.77 -0.58
CA ALA A 150 1.75 13.87 -1.26
C ALA A 150 1.68 13.76 -2.80
N ALA A 151 1.84 12.55 -3.35
CA ALA A 151 1.71 12.31 -4.79
C ALA A 151 0.31 12.70 -5.29
N ARG A 152 -0.74 12.30 -4.58
CA ARG A 152 -2.12 12.68 -4.91
C ARG A 152 -2.31 14.19 -4.94
N ARG A 153 -1.86 14.89 -3.91
CA ARG A 153 -1.96 16.34 -3.83
C ARG A 153 -1.22 17.05 -4.94
N LEU A 154 -0.02 16.59 -5.27
CA LEU A 154 0.73 17.13 -6.40
C LEU A 154 -0.01 16.93 -7.71
N THR A 155 -0.61 15.76 -7.91
CA THR A 155 -1.41 15.47 -9.10
C THR A 155 -2.64 16.38 -9.16
N GLU A 156 -3.38 16.53 -8.07
CA GLU A 156 -4.56 17.38 -7.98
C GLU A 156 -4.21 18.87 -8.19
N ALA A 157 -3.11 19.34 -7.61
CA ALA A 157 -2.69 20.74 -7.71
C ALA A 157 -2.09 21.12 -9.08
N VAL A 158 -1.42 20.17 -9.75
CA VAL A 158 -0.67 20.45 -10.98
C VAL A 158 -1.44 20.05 -12.24
N ILE A 159 -2.19 18.93 -12.18
CA ILE A 159 -2.86 18.35 -13.36
C ILE A 159 -4.31 18.80 -13.45
N VAL A 160 -4.96 19.08 -12.31
CA VAL A 160 -6.31 19.64 -12.26
C VAL A 160 -6.20 21.01 -11.60
N PRO A 161 -5.88 22.08 -12.38
CA PRO A 161 -5.93 23.44 -11.81
C PRO A 161 -7.35 23.70 -11.28
N PRO A 162 -7.48 24.37 -10.12
CA PRO A 162 -8.80 24.74 -9.62
C PRO A 162 -9.53 25.49 -10.73
N ARG A 163 -10.73 25.02 -11.07
CA ARG A 163 -11.63 25.84 -11.91
C ARG A 163 -11.87 27.13 -11.13
N PHE A 164 -11.29 28.19 -11.61
CA PHE A 164 -11.76 29.52 -11.27
C PHE A 164 -13.12 29.65 -11.97
N ASP A 165 -14.19 29.28 -11.28
CA ASP A 165 -15.53 29.72 -11.66
C ASP A 165 -15.51 31.22 -11.47
N GLY A 166 -15.27 31.91 -12.59
CA GLY A 166 -15.30 33.37 -12.63
C GLY A 166 -16.60 33.89 -12.11
N ILE A 167 -16.51 34.82 -11.20
CA ILE A 167 -17.57 35.74 -10.77
C ILE A 167 -18.00 36.59 -11.98
#